data_177dcff98bcea41c001c038887175371
#
_entry.id   177dcff98bcea41c001c038887175371
#
_cell.length_a   1.000
_cell.length_b   1.000
_cell.length_c   1.000
_cell.angle_alpha   90.00
_cell.angle_beta   90.00
_cell.angle_gamma   90.00
#
_symmetry.space_group_name_H-M   'P 1'
#
loop_
_entity.id
_entity.type
_entity.pdbx_description
1 polymer ?
#
loop_
_entity_poly.entity_id
_entity_poly.type
_entity_poly.pdbx_seq_one_letter_code
_entity_poly.pdbx_strand_id
1 'polypeptide(L)'
;IKLCTPKLVITSTNCSTNDIIRALRLGAKEFLPKPVLKEDLSRIIQALSSVSADEIPAQSKIITVYSNKGGIGKTTIAINLALELAKVAKDKVALLDLNLQLGDVSTFLNLNPVFDVNYVLNKLVNNENTNLIKAFEKYKDTSLYILSDPNYIEQAESIKPQQIPALFEALRKEFSYIIVDM
;
A
#
# COMPACT_ATOMS: atom_id res chain seq x y z
N ILE A 1 -6.46 -10.12 19.36
CA ILE A 1 -5.84 -9.59 18.11
C ILE A 1 -6.56 -8.28 17.79
N LYS A 2 -5.92 -7.14 18.06
CA LYS A 2 -6.44 -5.84 17.62
C LYS A 2 -6.12 -5.71 16.13
N LEU A 3 -7.10 -5.97 15.27
CA LEU A 3 -7.02 -5.66 13.85
C LEU A 3 -6.81 -4.14 13.70
N CYS A 4 -5.68 -3.75 13.12
CA CYS A 4 -5.47 -2.36 12.73
C CYS A 4 -6.42 -2.06 11.58
N THR A 5 -7.39 -1.19 11.79
CA THR A 5 -8.30 -0.75 10.73
C THR A 5 -7.53 0.16 9.75
N PRO A 6 -7.46 -0.19 8.47
CA PRO A 6 -6.84 0.67 7.47
C PRO A 6 -7.54 2.03 7.40
N LYS A 7 -6.77 3.10 7.18
CA LYS A 7 -7.33 4.43 6.95
C LYS A 7 -7.58 4.59 5.44
N LEU A 8 -8.85 4.60 5.06
CA LEU A 8 -9.29 4.70 3.66
C LEU A 8 -9.40 6.17 3.24
N VAL A 9 -8.74 6.54 2.15
CA VAL A 9 -8.88 7.83 1.48
C VAL A 9 -9.46 7.59 0.09
N ILE A 10 -10.52 8.30 -0.28
CA ILE A 10 -11.20 8.17 -1.57
C ILE A 10 -10.85 9.36 -2.45
N THR A 11 -10.60 9.13 -3.74
CA THR A 11 -10.40 10.19 -4.73
C THR A 11 -11.40 10.05 -5.87
N SER A 12 -12.00 11.17 -6.32
CA SER A 12 -12.94 11.16 -7.43
C SER A 12 -12.93 12.48 -8.20
N THR A 13 -13.31 12.43 -9.48
CA THR A 13 -13.65 13.62 -10.29
C THR A 13 -15.05 14.09 -10.02
N ASN A 14 -15.95 13.18 -9.57
CA ASN A 14 -17.31 13.56 -9.15
C ASN A 14 -17.29 13.87 -7.66
N CYS A 15 -17.52 15.13 -7.32
CA CYS A 15 -17.47 15.67 -5.95
C CYS A 15 -18.86 16.11 -5.49
N SER A 16 -19.92 15.35 -5.82
CA SER A 16 -21.23 15.67 -5.27
C SER A 16 -21.21 15.54 -3.74
N THR A 17 -21.86 16.45 -3.05
CA THR A 17 -21.94 16.42 -1.58
C THR A 17 -22.48 15.09 -1.06
N ASN A 18 -23.43 14.49 -1.78
CA ASN A 18 -24.01 13.20 -1.41
C ASN A 18 -22.99 12.05 -1.50
N ASP A 19 -22.13 12.03 -2.54
CA ASP A 19 -21.10 11.00 -2.71
C ASP A 19 -20.02 11.12 -1.64
N ILE A 20 -19.63 12.35 -1.30
CA ILE A 20 -18.66 12.63 -0.22
C ILE A 20 -19.21 12.14 1.11
N ILE A 21 -20.45 12.53 1.47
CA ILE A 21 -21.08 12.10 2.72
C ILE A 21 -21.23 10.58 2.77
N ARG A 22 -21.61 9.96 1.67
CA ARG A 22 -21.75 8.52 1.58
C ARG A 22 -20.40 7.81 1.78
N ALA A 23 -19.33 8.30 1.16
CA ALA A 23 -17.98 7.78 1.33
C ALA A 23 -17.53 7.82 2.79
N LEU A 24 -17.70 8.97 3.46
CA LEU A 24 -17.33 9.14 4.87
C LEU A 24 -18.16 8.25 5.79
N ARG A 25 -19.47 8.09 5.54
CA ARG A 25 -20.35 7.19 6.30
C ARG A 25 -19.98 5.72 6.13
N LEU A 26 -19.42 5.33 4.99
CA LEU A 26 -18.94 3.99 4.72
C LEU A 26 -17.54 3.72 5.31
N GLY A 27 -16.97 4.70 6.01
CA GLY A 27 -15.72 4.51 6.76
C GLY A 27 -14.48 5.14 6.10
N ALA A 28 -14.63 5.87 4.98
CA ALA A 28 -13.54 6.69 4.48
C ALA A 28 -13.16 7.74 5.52
N LYS A 29 -11.87 7.93 5.72
CA LYS A 29 -11.35 8.94 6.65
C LYS A 29 -11.22 10.30 5.98
N GLU A 30 -11.07 10.31 4.65
CA GLU A 30 -10.94 11.54 3.89
C GLU A 30 -11.37 11.32 2.43
N PHE A 31 -11.73 12.42 1.75
CA PHE A 31 -12.10 12.45 0.35
C PHE A 31 -11.30 13.55 -0.37
N LEU A 32 -10.64 13.21 -1.47
CA LEU A 32 -9.83 14.12 -2.29
C LEU A 32 -10.46 14.30 -3.67
N PRO A 33 -10.80 15.53 -4.06
CA PRO A 33 -11.19 15.80 -5.45
C PRO A 33 -10.02 15.64 -6.39
N LYS A 34 -10.28 15.21 -7.62
CA LYS A 34 -9.30 15.23 -8.70
C LYS A 34 -9.37 16.56 -9.48
N PRO A 35 -8.23 17.11 -9.92
CA PRO A 35 -6.86 16.65 -9.74
C PRO A 35 -6.39 16.78 -8.28
N VAL A 36 -5.67 15.78 -7.79
CA VAL A 36 -5.14 15.78 -6.42
C VAL A 36 -3.95 16.74 -6.35
N LEU A 37 -4.05 17.75 -5.51
CA LEU A 37 -2.96 18.71 -5.30
C LEU A 37 -1.97 18.16 -4.27
N LYS A 38 -0.70 18.49 -4.44
CA LYS A 38 0.38 18.05 -3.54
C LYS A 38 0.15 18.50 -2.10
N GLU A 39 -0.34 19.72 -1.94
CA GLU A 39 -0.63 20.35 -0.64
C GLU A 39 -1.74 19.61 0.10
N ASP A 40 -2.81 19.22 -0.61
CA ASP A 40 -3.93 18.47 -0.03
C ASP A 40 -3.49 17.07 0.41
N LEU A 41 -2.69 16.40 -0.42
CA LEU A 41 -2.13 15.09 -0.08
C LEU A 41 -1.22 15.18 1.14
N SER A 42 -0.33 16.18 1.20
CA SER A 42 0.58 16.39 2.33
C SER A 42 -0.18 16.66 3.63
N ARG A 43 -1.23 17.51 3.58
CA ARG A 43 -2.09 17.81 4.71
C ARG A 43 -2.78 16.55 5.25
N ILE A 44 -3.32 15.72 4.38
CA ILE A 44 -4.00 14.49 4.77
C ILE A 44 -3.03 13.49 5.39
N ILE A 45 -1.85 13.33 4.80
CA ILE A 45 -0.81 12.47 5.37
C ILE A 45 -0.45 12.93 6.78
N GLN A 46 -0.24 14.22 7.00
CA GLN A 46 0.03 14.78 8.32
C GLN A 46 -1.14 14.54 9.29
N ALA A 47 -2.38 14.83 8.87
CA ALA A 47 -3.55 14.62 9.70
C ALA A 47 -3.78 13.14 10.06
N LEU A 48 -3.53 12.22 9.13
CA LEU A 48 -3.61 10.78 9.39
C LEU A 48 -2.42 10.27 10.24
N SER A 49 -1.31 10.98 10.26
CA SER A 49 -0.14 10.66 11.08
C SER A 49 -0.22 11.18 12.50
N SER A 50 -0.95 12.29 12.74
CA SER A 50 -1.02 12.98 14.03
C SER A 50 -2.03 12.39 15.04
N VAL A 51 -2.75 11.34 14.70
CA VAL A 51 -3.69 10.70 15.62
C VAL A 51 -2.95 9.70 16.50
N SER A 52 -2.71 10.12 17.74
CA SER A 52 -2.21 9.39 18.92
C SER A 52 -0.68 9.32 19.07
N ALA A 53 -0.13 10.35 19.71
CA ALA A 53 1.15 10.27 20.42
C ALA A 53 0.90 9.74 21.85
N ASP A 54 0.31 8.56 21.99
CA ASP A 54 0.33 7.81 23.24
C ASP A 54 0.99 6.46 22.95
N GLU A 55 2.23 6.37 23.36
CA GLU A 55 3.14 5.24 23.63
C GLU A 55 2.63 3.84 23.24
N ILE A 56 2.51 3.59 21.92
CA ILE A 56 2.54 2.25 21.36
C ILE A 56 3.83 2.17 20.55
N PRO A 57 4.66 1.13 20.67
CA PRO A 57 5.85 0.98 19.83
C PRO A 57 5.45 1.19 18.39
N ALA A 58 6.25 1.94 17.63
CA ALA A 58 5.94 2.47 16.30
C ALA A 58 5.28 1.41 15.40
N GLN A 59 3.95 1.33 15.48
CA GLN A 59 3.19 0.32 14.78
C GLN A 59 3.12 0.70 13.32
N SER A 60 3.61 -0.17 12.45
CA SER A 60 3.55 -0.04 11.00
C SER A 60 2.17 0.44 10.53
N LYS A 61 2.13 1.46 9.68
CA LYS A 61 0.90 2.04 9.13
C LYS A 61 0.63 1.46 7.75
N ILE A 62 -0.56 0.90 7.56
CA ILE A 62 -1.00 0.39 6.26
C ILE A 62 -1.93 1.40 5.61
N ILE A 63 -1.63 1.78 4.37
CA ILE A 63 -2.42 2.73 3.57
C ILE A 63 -2.78 2.04 2.26
N THR A 64 -4.07 1.80 2.02
CA THR A 64 -4.56 1.16 0.80
C THR A 64 -5.12 2.20 -0.15
N VAL A 65 -4.68 2.15 -1.41
CA VAL A 65 -5.20 2.93 -2.53
C VAL A 65 -6.10 2.01 -3.35
N TYR A 66 -7.40 2.22 -3.26
CA TYR A 66 -8.40 1.35 -3.86
C TYR A 66 -9.47 2.12 -4.64
N SER A 67 -9.94 1.53 -5.72
CA SER A 67 -11.15 1.93 -6.43
C SER A 67 -11.68 0.79 -7.28
N ASN A 68 -13.00 0.70 -7.39
CA ASN A 68 -13.67 -0.26 -8.26
C ASN A 68 -13.68 0.15 -9.75
N LYS A 69 -13.12 1.32 -10.10
CA LYS A 69 -13.03 1.80 -11.48
C LYS A 69 -11.57 1.78 -11.94
N GLY A 70 -11.31 1.17 -13.09
CA GLY A 70 -10.01 1.19 -13.75
C GLY A 70 -9.65 2.57 -14.33
N GLY A 71 -8.36 2.81 -14.56
CA GLY A 71 -7.87 4.00 -15.26
C GLY A 71 -7.98 5.33 -14.51
N ILE A 72 -8.31 5.33 -13.23
CA ILE A 72 -8.49 6.57 -12.45
C ILE A 72 -7.22 7.06 -11.74
N GLY A 73 -6.08 6.40 -11.96
CA GLY A 73 -4.78 6.82 -11.42
C GLY A 73 -4.46 6.26 -10.02
N LYS A 74 -5.01 5.10 -9.62
CA LYS A 74 -4.68 4.45 -8.33
C LYS A 74 -3.18 4.22 -8.18
N THR A 75 -2.59 3.50 -9.12
CA THR A 75 -1.16 3.20 -9.16
C THR A 75 -0.29 4.45 -9.12
N THR A 76 -0.67 5.50 -9.87
CA THR A 76 0.02 6.79 -9.83
C THR A 76 0.00 7.40 -8.43
N ILE A 77 -1.15 7.35 -7.74
CA ILE A 77 -1.28 7.87 -6.38
C ILE A 77 -0.47 7.01 -5.40
N ALA A 78 -0.57 5.69 -5.49
CA ALA A 78 0.15 4.76 -4.61
C ALA A 78 1.67 4.97 -4.71
N ILE A 79 2.20 5.04 -5.93
CA ILE A 79 3.62 5.26 -6.18
C ILE A 79 4.09 6.61 -5.62
N ASN A 80 3.39 7.70 -5.94
CA ASN A 80 3.81 9.03 -5.48
C ASN A 80 3.70 9.14 -3.96
N LEU A 81 2.66 8.57 -3.34
CA LEU A 81 2.52 8.52 -1.89
C LEU A 81 3.69 7.74 -1.25
N ALA A 82 4.05 6.58 -1.80
CA ALA A 82 5.15 5.77 -1.30
C ALA A 82 6.50 6.51 -1.43
N LEU A 83 6.74 7.18 -2.55
CA LEU A 83 7.95 7.98 -2.78
C LEU A 83 8.06 9.16 -1.81
N GLU A 84 6.96 9.89 -1.57
CA GLU A 84 6.98 11.01 -0.61
C GLU A 84 7.16 10.51 0.83
N LEU A 85 6.50 9.41 1.22
CA LEU A 85 6.71 8.81 2.52
C LEU A 85 8.15 8.32 2.70
N ALA A 86 8.77 7.75 1.68
CA ALA A 86 10.16 7.31 1.73
C ALA A 86 11.17 8.46 1.92
N LYS A 87 10.80 9.71 1.58
CA LYS A 87 11.62 10.90 1.84
C LYS A 87 11.55 11.37 3.28
N VAL A 88 10.40 11.20 3.93
CA VAL A 88 10.14 11.74 5.28
C VAL A 88 10.22 10.69 6.38
N ALA A 89 10.04 9.42 6.04
CA ALA A 89 10.16 8.33 6.99
C ALA A 89 11.63 8.08 7.38
N LYS A 90 11.87 7.85 8.67
CA LYS A 90 13.20 7.45 9.16
C LYS A 90 13.53 6.00 8.82
N ASP A 91 12.50 5.18 8.64
CA ASP A 91 12.58 3.74 8.43
C ASP A 91 12.11 3.36 7.02
N LYS A 92 12.13 2.07 6.73
CA LYS A 92 11.74 1.51 5.44
C LYS A 92 10.24 1.68 5.17
N VAL A 93 9.91 1.94 3.91
CA VAL A 93 8.57 2.04 3.38
C VAL A 93 8.37 0.92 2.34
N ALA A 94 7.27 0.17 2.43
CA ALA A 94 6.89 -0.82 1.43
C ALA A 94 5.81 -0.28 0.49
N LEU A 95 5.90 -0.61 -0.79
CA LEU A 95 4.83 -0.48 -1.77
C LEU A 95 4.53 -1.87 -2.32
N LEU A 96 3.30 -2.34 -2.10
CA LEU A 96 2.81 -3.62 -2.57
C LEU A 96 1.86 -3.42 -3.74
N ASP A 97 2.10 -4.12 -4.83
CA ASP A 97 1.13 -4.25 -5.90
C ASP A 97 0.25 -5.50 -5.64
N LEU A 98 -0.95 -5.27 -5.14
CA LEU A 98 -1.95 -6.31 -4.95
C LEU A 98 -3.06 -6.28 -6.01
N ASN A 99 -2.84 -5.57 -7.12
CA ASN A 99 -3.61 -5.76 -8.34
C ASN A 99 -3.09 -7.00 -9.08
N LEU A 100 -3.42 -8.17 -8.54
CA LEU A 100 -2.77 -9.46 -8.84
C LEU A 100 -2.86 -9.91 -10.31
N GLN A 101 -3.72 -9.32 -11.11
CA GLN A 101 -3.91 -9.70 -12.52
C GLN A 101 -3.35 -8.70 -13.52
N LEU A 102 -3.31 -7.42 -13.15
CA LEU A 102 -2.96 -6.32 -14.04
C LEU A 102 -2.16 -5.26 -13.26
N GLY A 103 -1.19 -5.71 -12.47
CA GLY A 103 -0.31 -4.83 -11.72
C GLY A 103 0.64 -4.07 -12.65
N ASP A 104 0.84 -2.80 -12.36
CA ASP A 104 1.63 -1.91 -13.20
C ASP A 104 2.73 -1.17 -12.42
N VAL A 105 2.85 -1.39 -11.11
CA VAL A 105 3.82 -0.66 -10.26
C VAL A 105 5.25 -0.84 -10.77
N SER A 106 5.64 -2.07 -11.10
CA SER A 106 6.97 -2.38 -11.63
C SER A 106 7.24 -1.70 -12.96
N THR A 107 6.25 -1.70 -13.85
CA THR A 107 6.32 -1.04 -15.16
C THR A 107 6.47 0.49 -15.00
N PHE A 108 5.66 1.11 -14.14
CA PHE A 108 5.74 2.56 -13.88
C PHE A 108 7.09 3.00 -13.30
N LEU A 109 7.72 2.15 -12.50
CA LEU A 109 9.01 2.44 -11.85
C LEU A 109 10.21 1.97 -12.68
N ASN A 110 9.97 1.33 -13.84
CA ASN A 110 10.98 0.72 -14.71
C ASN A 110 11.87 -0.28 -13.92
N LEU A 111 11.22 -1.21 -13.22
CA LEU A 111 11.84 -2.27 -12.43
C LEU A 111 11.61 -3.63 -13.07
N ASN A 112 12.54 -4.56 -12.82
CA ASN A 112 12.41 -5.97 -13.19
C ASN A 112 12.59 -6.84 -11.95
N PRO A 113 11.57 -6.93 -11.06
CA PRO A 113 11.67 -7.68 -9.83
C PRO A 113 11.93 -9.18 -10.08
N VAL A 114 12.82 -9.77 -9.30
CA VAL A 114 13.10 -11.21 -9.36
C VAL A 114 12.04 -12.01 -8.59
N PHE A 115 11.49 -11.40 -7.55
CA PHE A 115 10.50 -12.00 -6.68
C PHE A 115 9.22 -11.16 -6.67
N ASP A 116 8.10 -11.83 -6.44
CA ASP A 116 6.76 -11.26 -6.42
C ASP A 116 6.02 -11.60 -5.12
N VAL A 117 4.78 -11.14 -5.00
CA VAL A 117 3.95 -11.40 -3.82
C VAL A 117 3.68 -12.89 -3.60
N ASN A 118 3.55 -13.68 -4.68
CA ASN A 118 3.33 -15.13 -4.58
C ASN A 118 4.53 -15.84 -3.96
N TYR A 119 5.75 -15.44 -4.34
CA TYR A 119 6.97 -15.96 -3.72
C TYR A 119 6.98 -15.73 -2.21
N VAL A 120 6.67 -14.51 -1.76
CA VAL A 120 6.63 -14.15 -0.33
C VAL A 120 5.58 -14.96 0.41
N LEU A 121 4.38 -15.07 -0.16
CA LEU A 121 3.28 -15.85 0.43
C LEU A 121 3.64 -17.34 0.59
N ASN A 122 4.28 -17.94 -0.41
CA ASN A 122 4.72 -19.33 -0.35
C ASN A 122 5.78 -19.54 0.74
N LYS A 123 6.72 -18.61 0.91
CA LYS A 123 7.71 -18.66 1.99
C LYS A 123 7.06 -18.59 3.37
N LEU A 124 6.07 -17.74 3.54
CA LEU A 124 5.32 -17.60 4.80
C LEU A 124 4.51 -18.87 5.14
N VAL A 125 3.86 -19.47 4.14
CA VAL A 125 3.09 -20.72 4.32
C VAL A 125 4.00 -21.88 4.74
N ASN A 126 5.19 -21.94 4.19
CA ASN A 126 6.17 -22.99 4.50
C ASN A 126 6.95 -22.74 5.80
N ASN A 127 6.63 -21.68 6.55
CA ASN A 127 7.36 -21.26 7.76
C ASN A 127 8.89 -21.13 7.53
N GLU A 128 9.29 -20.76 6.33
CA GLU A 128 10.69 -20.53 6.03
C GLU A 128 11.16 -19.21 6.67
N ASN A 129 12.15 -19.32 7.56
CA ASN A 129 12.78 -18.16 8.23
C ASN A 129 13.64 -17.37 7.21
N THR A 130 13.00 -16.70 6.28
CA THR A 130 13.63 -15.93 5.22
C THR A 130 13.56 -14.45 5.56
N ASN A 131 14.65 -13.74 5.37
CA ASN A 131 14.65 -12.27 5.41
C ASN A 131 13.77 -11.76 4.26
N LEU A 132 12.52 -11.43 4.55
CA LEU A 132 11.50 -11.04 3.57
C LEU A 132 11.91 -9.81 2.76
N ILE A 133 12.73 -8.92 3.34
CA ILE A 133 13.21 -7.72 2.63
C ILE A 133 13.98 -8.09 1.35
N LYS A 134 14.64 -9.25 1.32
CA LYS A 134 15.36 -9.72 0.11
C LYS A 134 14.45 -10.05 -1.07
N ALA A 135 13.16 -10.23 -0.83
CA ALA A 135 12.18 -10.42 -1.88
C ALA A 135 11.63 -9.11 -2.46
N PHE A 136 11.97 -7.99 -1.84
CA PHE A 136 11.57 -6.67 -2.30
C PHE A 136 12.65 -6.05 -3.16
N GLU A 137 12.24 -5.38 -4.23
CA GLU A 137 13.13 -4.53 -5.03
C GLU A 137 13.29 -3.17 -4.36
N LYS A 138 14.51 -2.78 -4.05
CA LYS A 138 14.79 -1.45 -3.49
C LYS A 138 14.80 -0.42 -4.60
N TYR A 139 14.00 0.65 -4.46
CA TYR A 139 13.95 1.70 -5.45
C TYR A 139 15.10 2.70 -5.30
N LYS A 140 16.10 2.61 -6.17
CA LYS A 140 17.27 3.51 -6.21
C LYS A 140 17.90 3.68 -4.82
N ASP A 141 18.36 4.88 -4.51
CA ASP A 141 18.97 5.23 -3.21
C ASP A 141 17.94 5.73 -2.19
N THR A 142 16.71 5.19 -2.23
CA THR A 142 15.63 5.57 -1.31
C THR A 142 15.42 4.52 -0.23
N SER A 143 14.55 4.81 0.75
CA SER A 143 14.05 3.84 1.71
C SER A 143 12.78 3.10 1.24
N LEU A 144 12.43 3.22 -0.06
CA LEU A 144 11.28 2.56 -0.67
C LEU A 144 11.65 1.16 -1.17
N TYR A 145 10.84 0.19 -0.81
CA TYR A 145 10.92 -1.21 -1.20
C TYR A 145 9.63 -1.65 -1.88
N ILE A 146 9.72 -2.28 -3.03
CA ILE A 146 8.59 -2.66 -3.86
C ILE A 146 8.44 -4.18 -3.87
N LEU A 147 7.22 -4.67 -3.65
CA LEU A 147 6.82 -6.04 -3.89
C LEU A 147 5.80 -6.03 -5.04
N SER A 148 6.19 -6.65 -6.15
CA SER A 148 5.38 -6.68 -7.36
C SER A 148 4.23 -7.70 -7.27
N ASP A 149 3.26 -7.52 -8.14
CA ASP A 149 2.26 -8.51 -8.50
C ASP A 149 2.90 -9.79 -9.10
N PRO A 150 2.17 -10.90 -9.16
CA PRO A 150 2.65 -12.13 -9.77
C PRO A 150 2.91 -11.98 -11.28
N ASN A 151 4.01 -12.59 -11.76
CA ASN A 151 4.36 -12.55 -13.18
C ASN A 151 3.42 -13.38 -14.08
N TYR A 152 2.66 -14.31 -13.51
CA TYR A 152 1.78 -15.23 -14.23
C TYR A 152 0.39 -15.26 -13.58
N ILE A 153 -0.66 -15.33 -14.42
CA ILE A 153 -2.07 -15.36 -13.97
C ILE A 153 -2.33 -16.56 -13.05
N GLU A 154 -1.74 -17.71 -13.35
CA GLU A 154 -1.90 -18.92 -12.55
C GLU A 154 -1.36 -18.75 -11.12
N GLN A 155 -0.30 -17.98 -10.97
CA GLN A 155 0.24 -17.62 -9.65
C GLN A 155 -0.71 -16.70 -8.90
N ALA A 156 -1.31 -15.72 -9.57
CA ALA A 156 -2.31 -14.82 -8.99
C ALA A 156 -3.54 -15.61 -8.49
N GLU A 157 -4.04 -16.56 -9.28
CA GLU A 157 -5.19 -17.41 -8.92
C GLU A 157 -4.88 -18.36 -7.75
N SER A 158 -3.63 -18.71 -7.53
CA SER A 158 -3.21 -19.56 -6.42
C SER A 158 -3.22 -18.83 -5.07
N ILE A 159 -3.24 -17.50 -5.06
CA ILE A 159 -3.23 -16.66 -3.84
C ILE A 159 -4.60 -16.72 -3.16
N LYS A 160 -4.60 -17.19 -1.92
CA LYS A 160 -5.83 -17.29 -1.12
C LYS A 160 -5.97 -16.11 -0.16
N PRO A 161 -7.16 -15.53 0.00
CA PRO A 161 -7.39 -14.41 0.92
C PRO A 161 -6.90 -14.67 2.36
N GLN A 162 -6.92 -15.93 2.80
CA GLN A 162 -6.47 -16.34 4.13
C GLN A 162 -4.96 -16.16 4.37
N GLN A 163 -4.17 -16.04 3.29
CA GLN A 163 -2.72 -15.83 3.37
C GLN A 163 -2.36 -14.35 3.60
N ILE A 164 -3.24 -13.42 3.21
CA ILE A 164 -3.00 -11.98 3.26
C ILE A 164 -2.75 -11.44 4.68
N PRO A 165 -3.49 -11.85 5.73
CA PRO A 165 -3.17 -11.44 7.09
C PRO A 165 -1.75 -11.76 7.53
N ALA A 166 -1.26 -12.97 7.22
CA ALA A 166 0.10 -13.39 7.57
C ALA A 166 1.17 -12.54 6.84
N LEU A 167 0.92 -12.16 5.58
CA LEU A 167 1.76 -11.23 4.84
C LEU A 167 1.89 -9.90 5.59
N PHE A 168 0.77 -9.27 5.94
CA PHE A 168 0.80 -8.00 6.63
C PHE A 168 1.41 -8.08 8.04
N GLU A 169 1.18 -9.16 8.78
CA GLU A 169 1.84 -9.37 10.08
C GLU A 169 3.36 -9.46 9.96
N ALA A 170 3.85 -10.14 8.92
CA ALA A 170 5.27 -10.23 8.65
C ALA A 170 5.87 -8.88 8.23
N LEU A 171 5.20 -8.16 7.32
CA LEU A 171 5.67 -6.87 6.80
C LEU A 171 5.68 -5.75 7.85
N ARG A 172 4.76 -5.78 8.79
CA ARG A 172 4.72 -4.81 9.91
C ARG A 172 5.96 -4.82 10.79
N LYS A 173 6.69 -5.92 10.82
CA LYS A 173 7.94 -6.05 11.58
C LYS A 173 9.11 -5.35 10.89
N GLU A 174 9.00 -5.14 9.58
CA GLU A 174 10.09 -4.69 8.72
C GLU A 174 9.92 -3.26 8.22
N PHE A 175 8.67 -2.78 8.11
CA PHE A 175 8.33 -1.51 7.48
C PHE A 175 7.49 -0.62 8.39
N SER A 176 7.82 0.66 8.44
CA SER A 176 7.05 1.67 9.19
C SER A 176 5.78 2.10 8.45
N TYR A 177 5.82 2.07 7.12
CA TYR A 177 4.67 2.31 6.25
C TYR A 177 4.57 1.21 5.20
N ILE A 178 3.34 0.77 4.95
CA ILE A 178 3.00 -0.22 3.92
C ILE A 178 1.90 0.40 3.06
N ILE A 179 2.23 0.75 1.82
CA ILE A 179 1.29 1.25 0.83
C ILE A 179 0.84 0.08 -0.03
N VAL A 180 -0.46 -0.02 -0.28
CA VAL A 180 -1.05 -1.10 -1.07
C VAL A 180 -1.79 -0.50 -2.25
N ASP A 181 -1.42 -0.88 -3.47
CA ASP A 181 -2.12 -0.59 -4.72
C ASP A 181 -3.07 -1.76 -5.05
N MET A 182 -4.39 -1.43 -5.31
CA MET A 182 -5.44 -2.43 -5.58
C MET A 182 -6.41 -1.98 -6.67
#